data_eb5384d61ff16446de0ce44e039f1471
#
_entry.id   eb5384d61ff16446de0ce44e039f1471
#
_cell.length_a   1.000
_cell.length_b   1.000
_cell.length_c   1.000
_cell.angle_alpha   90.00
_cell.angle_beta   90.00
_cell.angle_gamma   90.00
#
_symmetry.space_group_name_H-M   'P 1'
#
loop_
_entity.id
_entity.type
_entity.pdbx_description
1 polymer ?
#
loop_
_entity_poly.entity_id
_entity_poly.type
_entity_poly.pdbx_seq_one_letter_code
_entity_poly.pdbx_strand_id
1 'polypeptide(L)'
;MKTAALSSSGKRSSTRAKLKEERDAQILKYAPLVKNIVGRLAAKLPIDAADKEDLVNVGVMGLMSALEKYDKSRNVQFETYASFRIRGAVLDELRAKDWVPRATRSKDNKIENAISALKKKLGRAPEEMEIAGHMGISLDEYHKMLDEARCISLISTEDLPPDY
;
A
#
# COMPACT_ATOMS: atom_id res chain seq x y z
N MET A 1 -30.34 27.90 44.76
CA MET A 1 -29.10 27.20 44.33
C MET A 1 -29.37 26.35 43.12
N LYS A 2 -29.32 26.89 41.89
CA LYS A 2 -29.41 26.14 40.62
C LYS A 2 -28.97 27.07 39.47
N THR A 3 -27.68 27.30 39.23
CA THR A 3 -27.21 28.04 38.04
C THR A 3 -25.73 27.75 37.69
N ALA A 4 -25.22 26.52 37.93
CA ALA A 4 -23.81 26.19 37.60
C ALA A 4 -23.63 25.12 36.53
N ALA A 5 -24.69 24.54 35.96
CA ALA A 5 -24.58 23.37 35.07
C ALA A 5 -24.60 23.68 33.56
N LEU A 6 -24.89 24.89 33.13
CA LEU A 6 -25.08 25.25 31.72
C LEU A 6 -23.81 25.77 31.01
N SER A 7 -22.74 26.11 31.75
CA SER A 7 -21.52 26.69 31.18
C SER A 7 -20.49 25.68 30.63
N SER A 8 -20.56 24.43 31.05
CA SER A 8 -19.55 23.41 30.66
C SER A 8 -19.82 22.74 29.31
N SER A 9 -21.07 22.69 28.87
CA SER A 9 -21.47 22.04 27.61
C SER A 9 -21.03 22.84 26.36
N GLY A 10 -21.13 24.15 26.42
CA GLY A 10 -20.76 25.04 25.30
C GLY A 10 -19.24 25.07 24.99
N LYS A 11 -18.40 25.02 26.02
CA LYS A 11 -16.94 25.00 25.84
C LYS A 11 -16.45 23.69 25.22
N ARG A 12 -17.04 22.54 25.59
CA ARG A 12 -16.70 21.22 25.03
C ARG A 12 -17.10 21.10 23.55
N SER A 13 -18.24 21.66 23.16
CA SER A 13 -18.71 21.71 21.77
C SER A 13 -17.79 22.55 20.89
N SER A 14 -17.39 23.76 21.36
CA SER A 14 -16.47 24.64 20.62
C SER A 14 -15.06 24.04 20.45
N THR A 15 -14.54 23.38 21.49
CA THR A 15 -13.21 22.71 21.41
C THR A 15 -13.25 21.55 20.42
N ARG A 16 -14.32 20.75 20.41
CA ARG A 16 -14.49 19.62 19.48
C ARG A 16 -14.61 20.10 18.03
N ALA A 17 -15.29 21.22 17.80
CA ALA A 17 -15.40 21.83 16.47
C ALA A 17 -14.03 22.28 15.95
N LYS A 18 -13.23 23.00 16.77
CA LYS A 18 -11.88 23.44 16.41
C LYS A 18 -10.94 22.27 16.11
N LEU A 19 -10.93 21.22 16.92
CA LEU A 19 -10.12 20.03 16.68
C LEU A 19 -10.51 19.32 15.37
N LYS A 20 -11.79 19.32 15.02
CA LYS A 20 -12.26 18.78 13.74
C LYS A 20 -11.78 19.64 12.58
N GLU A 21 -11.90 20.95 12.65
CA GLU A 21 -11.43 21.87 11.61
C GLU A 21 -9.91 21.77 11.40
N GLU A 22 -9.13 21.68 12.48
CA GLU A 22 -7.67 21.49 12.40
C GLU A 22 -7.31 20.16 11.73
N ARG A 23 -8.03 19.09 12.07
CA ARG A 23 -7.84 17.77 11.44
C ARG A 23 -8.21 17.80 9.96
N ASP A 24 -9.33 18.39 9.61
CA ASP A 24 -9.80 18.50 8.23
C ASP A 24 -8.83 19.32 7.39
N ALA A 25 -8.29 20.42 7.94
CA ALA A 25 -7.24 21.22 7.31
C ALA A 25 -5.95 20.41 7.05
N GLN A 26 -5.55 19.55 8.00
CA GLN A 26 -4.40 18.67 7.82
C GLN A 26 -4.64 17.60 6.76
N ILE A 27 -5.82 17.01 6.73
CA ILE A 27 -6.20 16.05 5.69
C ILE A 27 -6.12 16.70 4.31
N LEU A 28 -6.66 17.91 4.15
CA LEU A 28 -6.59 18.64 2.88
C LEU A 28 -5.15 18.98 2.48
N LYS A 29 -4.31 19.37 3.43
CA LYS A 29 -2.89 19.64 3.19
C LYS A 29 -2.15 18.42 2.63
N TYR A 30 -2.42 17.24 3.15
CA TYR A 30 -1.74 16.00 2.76
C TYR A 30 -2.51 15.16 1.73
N ALA A 31 -3.68 15.60 1.27
CA ALA A 31 -4.43 14.93 0.21
C ALA A 31 -3.63 14.71 -1.10
N PRO A 32 -2.76 15.65 -1.55
CA PRO A 32 -1.89 15.41 -2.70
C PRO A 32 -0.92 14.23 -2.50
N LEU A 33 -0.41 14.03 -1.27
CA LEU A 33 0.44 12.89 -0.93
C LEU A 33 -0.31 11.56 -1.11
N VAL A 34 -1.55 11.48 -0.63
CA VAL A 34 -2.42 10.30 -0.83
C VAL A 34 -2.60 10.00 -2.30
N LYS A 35 -3.01 11.02 -3.10
CA LYS A 35 -3.23 10.87 -4.55
C LYS A 35 -1.98 10.41 -5.28
N ASN A 36 -0.80 10.90 -4.89
CA ASN A 36 0.48 10.51 -5.50
C ASN A 36 0.82 9.05 -5.19
N ILE A 37 0.67 8.61 -3.93
CA ILE A 37 0.95 7.23 -3.52
C ILE A 37 -0.01 6.27 -4.21
N VAL A 38 -1.32 6.54 -4.15
CA VAL A 38 -2.35 5.72 -4.80
C VAL A 38 -2.14 5.69 -6.32
N GLY A 39 -1.85 6.85 -6.93
CA GLY A 39 -1.60 6.94 -8.37
C GLY A 39 -0.44 6.07 -8.83
N ARG A 40 0.66 6.03 -8.07
CA ARG A 40 1.81 5.16 -8.37
C ARG A 40 1.49 3.67 -8.22
N LEU A 41 0.72 3.29 -7.21
CA LEU A 41 0.29 1.91 -7.02
C LEU A 41 -0.72 1.50 -8.10
N ALA A 42 -1.71 2.35 -8.37
CA ALA A 42 -2.75 2.12 -9.37
C ALA A 42 -2.21 2.00 -10.80
N ALA A 43 -1.17 2.76 -11.15
CA ALA A 43 -0.55 2.71 -12.49
C ALA A 43 0.04 1.34 -12.86
N LYS A 44 0.28 0.49 -11.87
CA LYS A 44 0.85 -0.86 -12.03
C LYS A 44 -0.21 -1.97 -12.00
N LEU A 45 -1.48 -1.61 -11.82
CA LEU A 45 -2.57 -2.55 -11.63
C LEU A 45 -3.62 -2.36 -12.73
N PRO A 46 -4.25 -3.44 -13.23
CA PRO A 46 -5.35 -3.39 -14.18
C PRO A 46 -6.66 -2.99 -13.46
N ILE A 47 -6.73 -1.77 -12.96
CA ILE A 47 -7.86 -1.23 -12.20
C ILE A 47 -8.52 -0.10 -12.96
N ASP A 48 -9.83 0.03 -12.82
CA ASP A 48 -10.59 1.11 -13.43
C ASP A 48 -10.55 2.43 -12.60
N ALA A 49 -11.22 3.47 -13.10
CA ALA A 49 -11.24 4.77 -12.44
C ALA A 49 -12.02 4.75 -11.11
N ALA A 50 -13.09 3.96 -11.01
CA ALA A 50 -13.92 3.84 -9.81
C ALA A 50 -13.12 3.16 -8.68
N ASP A 51 -12.46 2.10 -9.01
CA ASP A 51 -11.58 1.37 -8.12
C ASP A 51 -10.43 2.23 -7.60
N LYS A 52 -9.86 3.08 -8.48
CA LYS A 52 -8.83 4.03 -8.08
C LYS A 52 -9.36 5.06 -7.09
N GLU A 53 -10.60 5.53 -7.24
CA GLU A 53 -11.22 6.43 -6.26
C GLU A 53 -11.43 5.75 -4.92
N ASP A 54 -11.88 4.49 -4.91
CA ASP A 54 -11.99 3.68 -3.69
C ASP A 54 -10.64 3.57 -2.97
N LEU A 55 -9.57 3.31 -3.71
CA LEU A 55 -8.22 3.27 -3.14
C LEU A 55 -7.77 4.62 -2.58
N VAL A 56 -8.16 5.73 -3.19
CA VAL A 56 -7.91 7.06 -2.63
C VAL A 56 -8.63 7.24 -1.30
N ASN A 57 -9.89 6.81 -1.19
CA ASN A 57 -10.65 6.86 0.06
C ASN A 57 -9.97 6.03 1.16
N VAL A 58 -9.52 4.83 0.83
CA VAL A 58 -8.74 3.97 1.75
C VAL A 58 -7.41 4.66 2.15
N GLY A 59 -6.72 5.28 1.20
CA GLY A 59 -5.51 6.06 1.48
C GLY A 59 -5.75 7.24 2.42
N VAL A 60 -6.90 7.93 2.30
CA VAL A 60 -7.31 8.97 3.24
C VAL A 60 -7.55 8.41 4.64
N MET A 61 -8.15 7.23 4.76
CA MET A 61 -8.31 6.54 6.06
C MET A 61 -6.94 6.22 6.67
N GLY A 62 -5.97 5.78 5.87
CA GLY A 62 -4.58 5.58 6.28
C GLY A 62 -3.93 6.86 6.79
N LEU A 63 -4.14 7.98 6.08
CA LEU A 63 -3.67 9.31 6.51
C LEU A 63 -4.31 9.75 7.84
N MET A 64 -5.61 9.56 8.02
CA MET A 64 -6.30 9.88 9.27
C MET A 64 -5.71 9.09 10.44
N SER A 65 -5.49 7.78 10.25
CA SER A 65 -4.81 6.95 11.25
C SER A 65 -3.38 7.43 11.55
N ALA A 66 -2.67 7.95 10.54
CA ALA A 66 -1.34 8.52 10.75
C ALA A 66 -1.40 9.80 11.58
N LEU A 67 -2.35 10.70 11.32
CA LEU A 67 -2.54 11.93 12.09
C LEU A 67 -2.85 11.66 13.57
N GLU A 68 -3.59 10.60 13.86
CA GLU A 68 -3.96 10.23 15.23
C GLU A 68 -2.81 9.57 16.00
N LYS A 69 -1.95 8.82 15.32
CA LYS A 69 -0.92 7.98 15.96
C LYS A 69 0.50 8.52 15.84
N TYR A 70 0.68 9.64 15.14
CA TYR A 70 2.01 10.21 14.95
C TYR A 70 2.59 10.76 16.25
N ASP A 71 3.78 10.28 16.57
CA ASP A 71 4.55 10.70 17.73
C ASP A 71 5.79 11.49 17.28
N LYS A 72 5.78 12.79 17.56
CA LYS A 72 6.88 13.71 17.23
C LYS A 72 8.20 13.37 17.94
N SER A 73 8.15 12.61 19.04
CA SER A 73 9.34 12.23 19.80
C SER A 73 10.25 11.24 19.07
N ARG A 74 9.74 10.54 18.07
CA ARG A 74 10.47 9.50 17.32
C ARG A 74 11.42 10.03 16.24
N ASN A 75 11.57 11.33 16.11
CA ASN A 75 12.52 11.98 15.19
C ASN A 75 12.35 11.61 13.68
N VAL A 76 11.16 11.17 13.27
CA VAL A 76 10.78 10.84 11.90
C VAL A 76 9.86 11.95 11.38
N GLN A 77 10.04 12.39 10.13
CA GLN A 77 9.14 13.38 9.53
C GLN A 77 7.74 12.80 9.36
N PHE A 78 6.70 13.63 9.60
CA PHE A 78 5.31 13.20 9.49
C PHE A 78 4.99 12.63 8.10
N GLU A 79 5.49 13.27 7.02
CA GLU A 79 5.24 12.81 5.65
C GLU A 79 5.78 11.40 5.40
N THR A 80 6.94 11.08 5.95
CA THR A 80 7.52 9.73 5.87
C THR A 80 6.61 8.73 6.59
N TYR A 81 6.25 8.99 7.83
CA TYR A 81 5.37 8.12 8.61
C TYR A 81 3.99 7.97 7.94
N ALA A 82 3.38 9.07 7.48
CA ALA A 82 2.10 9.05 6.79
C ALA A 82 2.16 8.23 5.50
N SER A 83 3.25 8.34 4.73
CA SER A 83 3.44 7.57 3.50
C SER A 83 3.37 6.07 3.74
N PHE A 84 3.99 5.56 4.83
CA PHE A 84 3.91 4.15 5.20
C PHE A 84 2.49 3.74 5.58
N ARG A 85 1.80 4.56 6.39
CA ARG A 85 0.44 4.26 6.82
C ARG A 85 -0.56 4.27 5.67
N ILE A 86 -0.44 5.24 4.76
CA ILE A 86 -1.26 5.34 3.55
C ILE A 86 -1.02 4.12 2.66
N ARG A 87 0.25 3.81 2.37
CA ARG A 87 0.62 2.66 1.54
C ARG A 87 0.12 1.35 2.15
N GLY A 88 0.36 1.14 3.44
CA GLY A 88 -0.11 -0.06 4.15
C GLY A 88 -1.61 -0.26 4.02
N ALA A 89 -2.42 0.78 4.29
CA ALA A 89 -3.86 0.72 4.17
C ALA A 89 -4.33 0.35 2.75
N VAL A 90 -3.72 0.96 1.73
CA VAL A 90 -4.05 0.67 0.32
C VAL A 90 -3.68 -0.76 -0.06
N LEU A 91 -2.51 -1.24 0.38
CA LEU A 91 -2.07 -2.60 0.10
C LEU A 91 -2.93 -3.66 0.79
N ASP A 92 -3.35 -3.40 2.02
CA ASP A 92 -4.25 -4.29 2.76
C ASP A 92 -5.62 -4.40 2.06
N GLU A 93 -6.14 -3.28 1.53
CA GLU A 93 -7.38 -3.28 0.73
C GLU A 93 -7.21 -4.07 -0.57
N LEU A 94 -6.10 -3.87 -1.28
CA LEU A 94 -5.78 -4.62 -2.49
C LEU A 94 -5.69 -6.14 -2.23
N ARG A 95 -5.13 -6.53 -1.09
CA ARG A 95 -5.10 -7.94 -0.67
C ARG A 95 -6.48 -8.47 -0.30
N ALA A 96 -7.28 -7.68 0.42
CA ALA A 96 -8.62 -8.09 0.86
C ALA A 96 -9.59 -8.30 -0.31
N LYS A 97 -9.48 -7.45 -1.34
CA LYS A 97 -10.32 -7.55 -2.55
C LYS A 97 -9.79 -8.55 -3.59
N ASP A 98 -8.69 -9.26 -3.30
CA ASP A 98 -8.02 -10.21 -4.23
C ASP A 98 -7.81 -9.63 -5.65
N TRP A 99 -7.42 -8.33 -5.69
CA TRP A 99 -7.25 -7.53 -6.91
C TRP A 99 -6.10 -7.97 -7.79
N VAL A 100 -5.27 -8.86 -7.28
CA VAL A 100 -4.32 -9.57 -8.10
C VAL A 100 -5.09 -10.66 -8.84
N PRO A 101 -5.24 -10.58 -10.18
CA PRO A 101 -5.93 -11.61 -10.93
C PRO A 101 -5.36 -12.98 -10.57
N ARG A 102 -6.22 -13.97 -10.31
CA ARG A 102 -5.79 -15.34 -10.00
C ARG A 102 -4.80 -15.88 -11.04
N ALA A 103 -4.96 -15.44 -12.29
CA ALA A 103 -4.03 -15.74 -13.38
C ALA A 103 -2.60 -15.24 -13.11
N THR A 104 -2.46 -14.02 -12.56
CA THR A 104 -1.13 -13.42 -12.27
C THR A 104 -0.48 -14.10 -11.08
N ARG A 105 -1.23 -14.40 -10.01
CA ARG A 105 -0.75 -15.20 -8.87
C ARG A 105 -0.35 -16.61 -9.31
N SER A 106 -1.10 -17.20 -10.24
CA SER A 106 -0.76 -18.51 -10.82
C SER A 106 0.54 -18.47 -11.63
N LYS A 107 0.83 -17.36 -12.32
CA LYS A 107 2.08 -17.17 -13.07
C LYS A 107 3.27 -17.02 -12.12
N ASP A 108 3.14 -16.24 -11.07
CA ASP A 108 4.16 -16.07 -10.03
C ASP A 108 4.51 -17.41 -9.38
N ASN A 109 3.52 -18.15 -8.91
CA ASN A 109 3.71 -19.50 -8.36
C ASN A 109 4.38 -20.48 -9.34
N LYS A 110 4.09 -20.37 -10.64
CA LYS A 110 4.74 -21.23 -11.67
C LYS A 110 6.22 -20.89 -11.79
N ILE A 111 6.57 -19.59 -11.80
CA ILE A 111 7.97 -19.13 -11.86
C ILE A 111 8.72 -19.57 -10.60
N GLU A 112 8.18 -19.35 -9.42
CA GLU A 112 8.80 -19.74 -8.15
C GLU A 112 9.02 -21.26 -8.06
N ASN A 113 8.03 -22.05 -8.47
CA ASN A 113 8.14 -23.51 -8.50
C ASN A 113 9.21 -23.98 -9.47
N ALA A 114 9.32 -23.37 -10.66
CA ALA A 114 10.35 -23.69 -11.64
C ALA A 114 11.75 -23.36 -11.10
N ILE A 115 11.94 -22.16 -10.52
CA ILE A 115 13.19 -21.75 -9.88
C ILE A 115 13.58 -22.72 -8.75
N SER A 116 12.64 -23.06 -7.88
CA SER A 116 12.86 -23.94 -6.74
C SER A 116 13.26 -25.37 -7.19
N ALA A 117 12.59 -25.89 -8.21
CA ALA A 117 12.90 -27.21 -8.79
C ALA A 117 14.30 -27.23 -9.42
N LEU A 118 14.63 -26.21 -10.22
CA LEU A 118 15.94 -26.10 -10.85
C LEU A 118 17.06 -25.86 -9.83
N LYS A 119 16.84 -25.05 -8.82
CA LYS A 119 17.82 -24.83 -7.74
C LYS A 119 18.17 -26.12 -7.01
N LYS A 120 17.17 -26.97 -6.75
CA LYS A 120 17.39 -28.32 -6.16
C LYS A 120 18.18 -29.23 -7.09
N LYS A 121 17.91 -29.16 -8.40
CA LYS A 121 18.57 -30.01 -9.42
C LYS A 121 20.00 -29.58 -9.72
N LEU A 122 20.24 -28.27 -9.83
CA LEU A 122 21.52 -27.70 -10.25
C LEU A 122 22.48 -27.41 -9.08
N GLY A 123 21.96 -27.31 -7.84
CA GLY A 123 22.75 -26.91 -6.68
C GLY A 123 23.22 -25.45 -6.68
N ARG A 124 22.76 -24.65 -7.66
CA ARG A 124 23.05 -23.22 -7.83
C ARG A 124 21.78 -22.46 -8.25
N ALA A 125 21.84 -21.15 -8.25
CA ALA A 125 20.78 -20.33 -8.84
C ALA A 125 20.68 -20.62 -10.35
N PRO A 126 19.48 -20.91 -10.89
CA PRO A 126 19.28 -21.12 -12.31
C PRO A 126 19.34 -19.80 -13.09
N GLU A 127 19.80 -19.86 -14.34
CA GLU A 127 19.76 -18.76 -15.28
C GLU A 127 18.36 -18.62 -15.92
N GLU A 128 18.03 -17.43 -16.43
CA GLU A 128 16.72 -17.14 -17.03
C GLU A 128 16.39 -18.09 -18.21
N MET A 129 17.38 -18.41 -19.04
CA MET A 129 17.23 -19.39 -20.14
C MET A 129 16.91 -20.80 -19.63
N GLU A 130 17.51 -21.19 -18.51
CA GLU A 130 17.25 -22.51 -17.90
C GLU A 130 15.83 -22.57 -17.32
N ILE A 131 15.36 -21.46 -16.73
CA ILE A 131 13.99 -21.34 -16.20
C ILE A 131 12.98 -21.40 -17.35
N ALA A 132 13.17 -20.59 -18.39
CA ALA A 132 12.30 -20.57 -19.57
C ALA A 132 12.23 -21.95 -20.23
N GLY A 133 13.39 -22.61 -20.43
CA GLY A 133 13.47 -23.95 -20.95
C GLY A 133 12.78 -25.01 -20.08
N HIS A 134 12.90 -24.91 -18.75
CA HIS A 134 12.19 -25.80 -17.83
C HIS A 134 10.68 -25.62 -17.87
N MET A 135 10.22 -24.38 -18.07
CA MET A 135 8.81 -24.04 -18.20
C MET A 135 8.24 -24.32 -19.59
N GLY A 136 9.09 -24.64 -20.59
CA GLY A 136 8.67 -24.90 -21.98
C GLY A 136 8.18 -23.65 -22.72
N ILE A 137 8.67 -22.47 -22.35
CA ILE A 137 8.32 -21.16 -22.94
C ILE A 137 9.56 -20.48 -23.52
N SER A 138 9.36 -19.50 -24.40
CA SER A 138 10.42 -18.65 -24.89
C SER A 138 10.93 -17.68 -23.79
N LEU A 139 12.16 -17.17 -23.97
CA LEU A 139 12.72 -16.18 -23.05
C LEU A 139 11.87 -14.89 -23.01
N ASP A 140 11.33 -14.47 -24.15
CA ASP A 140 10.45 -13.30 -24.25
C ASP A 140 9.13 -13.51 -23.50
N GLU A 141 8.56 -14.72 -23.57
CA GLU A 141 7.35 -15.06 -22.79
C GLU A 141 7.66 -15.14 -21.29
N TYR A 142 8.83 -15.65 -20.92
CA TYR A 142 9.29 -15.65 -19.54
C TYR A 142 9.43 -14.23 -18.99
N HIS A 143 10.05 -13.30 -19.76
CA HIS A 143 10.17 -11.90 -19.34
C HIS A 143 8.80 -11.22 -19.20
N LYS A 144 7.87 -11.45 -20.13
CA LYS A 144 6.48 -10.94 -19.99
C LYS A 144 5.80 -11.49 -18.73
N MET A 145 5.93 -12.80 -18.48
CA MET A 145 5.39 -13.41 -17.26
C MET A 145 6.02 -12.82 -16.00
N LEU A 146 7.33 -12.57 -16.03
CA LEU A 146 8.07 -11.99 -14.91
C LEU A 146 7.65 -10.53 -14.65
N ASP A 147 7.44 -9.74 -15.70
CA ASP A 147 6.97 -8.35 -15.58
C ASP A 147 5.54 -8.29 -15.01
N GLU A 148 4.66 -9.19 -15.46
CA GLU A 148 3.31 -9.32 -14.90
C GLU A 148 3.34 -9.80 -13.44
N ALA A 149 4.22 -10.73 -13.08
CA ALA A 149 4.41 -11.21 -11.72
C ALA A 149 5.04 -10.15 -10.82
N ARG A 150 6.01 -9.35 -11.33
CA ARG A 150 6.61 -8.23 -10.60
C ARG A 150 5.61 -7.16 -10.19
N CYS A 151 4.50 -6.98 -10.90
CA CYS A 151 3.40 -6.13 -10.46
C CYS A 151 2.87 -6.55 -9.08
N ILE A 152 2.99 -7.82 -8.70
CA ILE A 152 2.66 -8.36 -7.37
C ILE A 152 3.81 -8.16 -6.38
N SER A 153 5.04 -8.43 -6.83
CA SER A 153 6.24 -8.37 -5.98
C SER A 153 6.66 -6.95 -5.60
N LEU A 154 6.34 -5.93 -6.42
CA LEU A 154 6.54 -4.51 -6.07
C LEU A 154 5.64 -4.03 -4.90
N ILE A 155 4.73 -4.89 -4.45
CA ILE A 155 3.94 -4.73 -3.23
C ILE A 155 4.71 -5.28 -2.01
N SER A 156 5.81 -6.02 -2.21
CA SER A 156 6.58 -6.68 -1.17
C SER A 156 7.87 -5.92 -0.85
N THR A 157 7.97 -5.48 0.38
CA THR A 157 9.19 -5.27 1.21
C THR A 157 10.31 -4.32 0.78
N GLU A 158 10.55 -3.98 -0.48
CA GLU A 158 11.70 -3.13 -0.87
C GLU A 158 11.55 -1.64 -0.50
N ASP A 159 10.36 -1.21 -0.10
CA ASP A 159 10.06 0.17 0.30
C ASP A 159 9.84 0.34 1.81
N LEU A 160 10.15 -0.67 2.63
CA LEU A 160 10.15 -0.53 4.08
C LEU A 160 11.52 -0.01 4.54
N PRO A 161 11.58 0.97 5.43
CA PRO A 161 12.85 1.38 6.02
C PRO A 161 13.44 0.21 6.82
N PRO A 162 14.79 0.14 6.92
CA PRO A 162 15.51 -0.98 7.55
C PRO A 162 15.20 -1.19 9.04
N ASP A 163 14.43 -0.31 9.67
CA ASP A 163 14.14 -0.31 11.11
C ASP A 163 12.66 -0.60 11.44
N TYR A 164 12.01 -1.48 10.68
CA TYR A 164 10.63 -1.86 10.97
C TYR A 164 10.56 -3.26 11.58
#